data_6d9e24984f8ebebfc8cde0a0cb1843fb
#
_entry.id   6d9e24984f8ebebfc8cde0a0cb1843fb
#
_cell.length_a   1.000
_cell.length_b   1.000
_cell.length_c   1.000
_cell.angle_alpha   90.00
_cell.angle_beta   90.00
_cell.angle_gamma   90.00
#
_symmetry.space_group_name_H-M   'P 1'
#
loop_
_entity.id
_entity.type
_entity.pdbx_description
1 polymer ?
#
loop_
_entity_poly.entity_id
_entity_poly.type
_entity_poly.pdbx_seq_one_letter_code
_entity_poly.pdbx_strand_id
1 'polypeptide(L)'
;QRELAGISRSIVDDLWKGKPNELYRGAISKDELRRRISIGGFPSYAATILRMSENERSLQIASDIDNVLGETILPDEYLDKTIAHAVLQELLALPGGILNVSRLAAELHYDNRTIERYVSIFTRRFLITALPNLRSAAHRQTIARSKIHPCDSSFTTNALRRAGKDLAENPSLLGGALESFVINQIIPETQWSDKQPDCFYWREPGKNPKEVDLVLLRDRELIGIEVKSAAAIRSEDFNGLRKLSEDDRFVRGFVVYTGDRFIREADNL
;
A
#
# COMPACT_ATOMS: atom_id res chain seq x y z
N GLN A 1 -11.20 1.46 -8.15
CA GLN A 1 -12.38 2.26 -7.74
C GLN A 1 -12.69 3.38 -8.75
N ARG A 2 -11.68 4.03 -9.34
CA ARG A 2 -11.87 5.11 -10.33
C ARG A 2 -12.48 4.58 -11.62
N GLU A 3 -11.99 3.45 -12.12
CA GLU A 3 -12.56 2.75 -13.29
C GLU A 3 -14.02 2.39 -13.09
N LEU A 4 -14.38 1.92 -11.90
CA LEU A 4 -15.77 1.65 -11.52
C LEU A 4 -16.64 2.92 -11.51
N ALA A 5 -16.03 4.08 -11.27
CA ALA A 5 -16.69 5.38 -11.33
C ALA A 5 -16.68 6.00 -12.75
N GLY A 6 -16.14 5.31 -13.75
CA GLY A 6 -16.05 5.79 -15.13
C GLY A 6 -15.04 6.93 -15.33
N ILE A 7 -14.05 7.07 -14.44
CA ILE A 7 -13.02 8.11 -14.52
C ILE A 7 -11.82 7.57 -15.28
N SER A 8 -11.55 8.14 -16.45
CA SER A 8 -10.44 7.74 -17.35
C SER A 8 -9.15 8.54 -17.17
N ARG A 9 -9.19 9.68 -16.46
CA ARG A 9 -8.02 10.53 -16.22
C ARG A 9 -7.17 10.01 -15.07
N SER A 10 -5.83 9.99 -15.21
CA SER A 10 -4.92 9.56 -14.16
C SER A 10 -4.87 10.54 -12.98
N ILE A 11 -4.96 10.02 -11.75
CA ILE A 11 -4.71 10.82 -10.54
C ILE A 11 -3.24 11.26 -10.48
N VAL A 12 -2.33 10.43 -10.99
CA VAL A 12 -0.89 10.74 -11.00
C VAL A 12 -0.62 12.03 -11.76
N ASP A 13 -1.22 12.18 -12.95
CA ASP A 13 -1.07 13.41 -13.74
C ASP A 13 -1.70 14.63 -13.05
N ASP A 14 -2.79 14.42 -12.31
CA ASP A 14 -3.45 15.49 -11.55
C ASP A 14 -2.62 15.95 -10.35
N LEU A 15 -1.90 15.02 -9.69
CA LEU A 15 -0.96 15.36 -8.62
C LEU A 15 0.16 16.28 -9.14
N TRP A 16 0.74 15.98 -10.32
CA TRP A 16 1.75 16.86 -10.94
C TRP A 16 1.20 18.25 -11.30
N LYS A 17 -0.05 18.31 -11.76
CA LYS A 17 -0.73 19.59 -12.07
C LYS A 17 -1.12 20.38 -10.81
N GLY A 18 -1.06 19.75 -9.63
CA GLY A 18 -1.47 20.37 -8.36
C GLY A 18 -2.98 20.61 -8.24
N LYS A 19 -3.77 19.84 -8.97
CA LYS A 19 -5.23 19.98 -9.00
C LYS A 19 -5.95 18.66 -8.70
N PRO A 20 -5.63 17.94 -7.59
CA PRO A 20 -6.23 16.64 -7.32
C PRO A 20 -7.73 16.70 -7.01
N ASN A 21 -8.32 17.90 -6.85
CA ASN A 21 -9.56 18.07 -6.10
C ASN A 21 -10.81 18.44 -6.86
N GLU A 22 -10.76 18.73 -8.13
CA GLU A 22 -11.99 19.13 -8.84
C GLU A 22 -13.00 17.97 -8.95
N LEU A 23 -12.55 16.73 -8.74
CA LEU A 23 -13.34 15.51 -8.95
C LEU A 23 -13.76 14.76 -7.67
N TYR A 24 -13.22 15.13 -6.49
CA TYR A 24 -13.37 14.31 -5.26
C TYR A 24 -14.02 15.05 -4.10
N ARG A 25 -15.18 15.64 -4.33
CA ARG A 25 -16.02 16.16 -3.26
C ARG A 25 -17.08 15.11 -2.90
N GLY A 26 -16.82 14.33 -1.91
CA GLY A 26 -17.79 13.39 -1.35
C GLY A 26 -17.28 12.83 -0.05
N ALA A 27 -17.98 13.10 1.05
CA ALA A 27 -17.70 12.45 2.31
C ALA A 27 -18.09 10.97 2.19
N ILE A 28 -17.12 10.09 2.42
CA ILE A 28 -17.39 8.66 2.62
C ILE A 28 -17.49 8.44 4.14
N SER A 29 -18.56 7.76 4.60
CA SER A 29 -18.63 7.36 5.99
C SER A 29 -17.49 6.40 6.35
N LYS A 30 -17.08 6.36 7.63
CA LYS A 30 -16.05 5.43 8.08
C LYS A 30 -16.44 3.97 7.79
N ASP A 31 -17.70 3.63 7.89
CA ASP A 31 -18.18 2.27 7.64
C ASP A 31 -18.14 1.93 6.14
N GLU A 32 -18.49 2.87 5.27
CA GLU A 32 -18.33 2.68 3.83
C GLU A 32 -16.86 2.56 3.43
N LEU A 33 -15.97 3.35 4.04
CA LEU A 33 -14.52 3.23 3.82
C LEU A 33 -14.00 1.85 4.26
N ARG A 34 -14.36 1.38 5.46
CA ARG A 34 -14.02 0.03 5.93
C ARG A 34 -14.55 -1.04 5.00
N ARG A 35 -15.79 -0.90 4.56
CA ARG A 35 -16.40 -1.81 3.58
C ARG A 35 -15.60 -1.87 2.28
N ARG A 36 -15.19 -0.73 1.73
CA ARG A 36 -14.37 -0.66 0.50
C ARG A 36 -12.99 -1.29 0.69
N ILE A 37 -12.34 -1.02 1.82
CA ILE A 37 -11.06 -1.66 2.17
C ILE A 37 -11.23 -3.19 2.25
N SER A 38 -12.33 -3.67 2.85
CA SER A 38 -12.60 -5.11 3.00
C SER A 38 -12.92 -5.81 1.68
N ILE A 39 -13.55 -5.11 0.75
CA ILE A 39 -13.91 -5.66 -0.57
C ILE A 39 -12.69 -5.69 -1.49
N GLY A 40 -11.81 -4.69 -1.37
CA GLY A 40 -10.67 -4.54 -2.26
C GLY A 40 -11.03 -3.95 -3.63
N GLY A 41 -10.13 -4.13 -4.59
CA GLY A 41 -10.20 -3.53 -5.92
C GLY A 41 -10.20 -4.52 -7.08
N PHE A 42 -10.10 -5.83 -6.85
CA PHE A 42 -10.13 -6.81 -7.94
C PHE A 42 -11.48 -6.77 -8.66
N PRO A 43 -11.50 -6.70 -10.02
CA PRO A 43 -12.75 -6.63 -10.79
C PRO A 43 -13.71 -7.79 -10.54
N SER A 44 -13.19 -9.01 -10.36
CA SER A 44 -13.97 -10.20 -9.99
C SER A 44 -14.72 -10.01 -8.66
N TYR A 45 -14.10 -9.33 -7.70
CA TYR A 45 -14.70 -9.04 -6.40
C TYR A 45 -15.73 -7.91 -6.49
N ALA A 46 -15.46 -6.88 -7.29
CA ALA A 46 -16.41 -5.77 -7.46
C ALA A 46 -17.78 -6.23 -8.02
N ALA A 47 -17.78 -7.28 -8.85
CA ALA A 47 -19.01 -7.80 -9.47
C ALA A 47 -19.77 -8.81 -8.58
N THR A 48 -19.07 -9.63 -7.82
CA THR A 48 -19.64 -10.79 -7.12
C THR A 48 -19.65 -10.66 -5.61
N ILE A 49 -18.60 -10.06 -5.04
CA ILE A 49 -18.39 -9.97 -3.59
C ILE A 49 -19.49 -9.19 -2.86
N LEU A 50 -20.12 -8.22 -3.50
CA LEU A 50 -21.24 -7.48 -2.90
C LEU A 50 -22.46 -8.35 -2.58
N ARG A 51 -22.57 -9.52 -3.21
CA ARG A 51 -23.65 -10.49 -3.01
C ARG A 51 -23.28 -11.64 -2.07
N MET A 52 -21.98 -11.74 -1.69
CA MET A 52 -21.48 -12.79 -0.83
C MET A 52 -21.51 -12.37 0.64
N SER A 53 -21.79 -13.31 1.50
CA SER A 53 -21.57 -13.16 2.94
C SER A 53 -20.06 -12.98 3.23
N GLU A 54 -19.74 -12.49 4.38
CA GLU A 54 -18.35 -12.25 4.78
C GLU A 54 -17.52 -13.55 4.83
N ASN A 55 -18.14 -14.67 5.22
CA ASN A 55 -17.49 -15.98 5.21
C ASN A 55 -17.21 -16.47 3.79
N GLU A 56 -18.17 -16.37 2.88
CA GLU A 56 -17.97 -16.73 1.48
C GLU A 56 -16.87 -15.92 0.83
N ARG A 57 -16.78 -14.60 1.10
CA ARG A 57 -15.69 -13.75 0.63
C ARG A 57 -14.32 -14.23 1.14
N SER A 58 -14.24 -14.53 2.44
CA SER A 58 -13.00 -15.00 3.05
C SER A 58 -12.52 -16.30 2.41
N LEU A 59 -13.43 -17.24 2.16
CA LEU A 59 -13.11 -18.51 1.48
C LEU A 59 -12.67 -18.29 0.03
N GLN A 60 -13.36 -17.40 -0.70
CA GLN A 60 -13.00 -17.08 -2.08
C GLN A 60 -11.61 -16.45 -2.17
N ILE A 61 -11.30 -15.46 -1.32
CA ILE A 61 -9.98 -14.81 -1.28
C ILE A 61 -8.89 -15.84 -0.95
N ALA A 62 -9.13 -16.73 0.01
CA ALA A 62 -8.18 -17.78 0.35
C ALA A 62 -7.93 -18.71 -0.85
N SER A 63 -9.00 -19.14 -1.54
CA SER A 63 -8.91 -19.97 -2.75
C SER A 63 -8.14 -19.27 -3.87
N ASP A 64 -8.36 -17.99 -4.09
CA ASP A 64 -7.65 -17.24 -5.14
C ASP A 64 -6.17 -17.08 -4.82
N ILE A 65 -5.81 -16.86 -3.55
CA ILE A 65 -4.41 -16.87 -3.12
C ILE A 65 -3.77 -18.25 -3.34
N ASP A 66 -4.48 -19.32 -3.00
CA ASP A 66 -4.01 -20.71 -3.21
C ASP A 66 -3.80 -21.03 -4.69
N ASN A 67 -4.68 -20.55 -5.55
CA ASN A 67 -4.56 -20.70 -7.00
C ASN A 67 -3.31 -19.96 -7.51
N VAL A 68 -3.11 -18.69 -7.11
CA VAL A 68 -1.91 -17.94 -7.49
C VAL A 68 -0.63 -18.58 -6.96
N LEU A 69 -0.63 -19.13 -5.76
CA LEU A 69 0.51 -19.86 -5.20
C LEU A 69 0.74 -21.20 -5.90
N GLY A 70 -0.30 -21.79 -6.47
CA GLY A 70 -0.23 -23.07 -7.21
C GLY A 70 0.27 -22.96 -8.64
N GLU A 71 0.21 -21.76 -9.24
CA GLU A 71 0.68 -21.53 -10.61
C GLU A 71 2.20 -21.63 -10.72
N THR A 72 2.70 -22.31 -11.77
CA THR A 72 4.13 -22.33 -12.10
C THR A 72 4.44 -21.17 -13.03
N ILE A 73 5.04 -20.10 -12.50
CA ILE A 73 5.40 -18.91 -13.30
C ILE A 73 6.77 -19.10 -13.97
N LEU A 74 7.71 -19.74 -13.27
CA LEU A 74 9.06 -20.03 -13.80
C LEU A 74 9.34 -21.53 -13.66
N PRO A 75 9.97 -22.18 -14.67
CA PRO A 75 10.23 -23.61 -14.67
C PRO A 75 10.98 -24.14 -13.44
N ASP A 76 11.89 -23.33 -12.89
CA ASP A 76 12.76 -23.68 -11.76
C ASP A 76 12.27 -23.11 -10.42
N GLU A 77 11.07 -22.55 -10.36
CA GLU A 77 10.52 -21.97 -9.15
C GLU A 77 9.83 -23.04 -8.30
N TYR A 78 10.60 -23.71 -7.44
CA TYR A 78 10.01 -24.57 -6.41
C TYR A 78 9.42 -23.72 -5.29
N LEU A 79 8.16 -23.91 -4.97
CA LEU A 79 7.43 -23.24 -3.90
C LEU A 79 6.85 -24.28 -2.94
N ASP A 80 7.38 -24.31 -1.71
CA ASP A 80 6.72 -25.02 -0.63
C ASP A 80 5.52 -24.21 -0.15
N LYS A 81 4.31 -24.75 -0.33
CA LYS A 81 3.07 -24.07 0.01
C LYS A 81 2.94 -23.78 1.50
N THR A 82 3.46 -24.64 2.37
CA THR A 82 3.41 -24.43 3.83
C THR A 82 4.21 -23.20 4.22
N ILE A 83 5.44 -23.10 3.72
CA ILE A 83 6.30 -21.95 3.95
C ILE A 83 5.67 -20.69 3.33
N ALA A 84 5.17 -20.82 2.09
CA ALA A 84 4.53 -19.71 1.39
C ALA A 84 3.36 -19.11 2.19
N HIS A 85 2.46 -19.97 2.68
CA HIS A 85 1.32 -19.51 3.49
C HIS A 85 1.77 -18.87 4.80
N ALA A 86 2.74 -19.45 5.51
CA ALA A 86 3.23 -18.90 6.76
C ALA A 86 3.83 -17.50 6.55
N VAL A 87 4.73 -17.35 5.59
CA VAL A 87 5.37 -16.06 5.28
C VAL A 87 4.35 -15.04 4.76
N LEU A 88 3.48 -15.43 3.84
CA LEU A 88 2.48 -14.52 3.26
C LEU A 88 1.48 -14.04 4.31
N GLN A 89 1.02 -14.91 5.20
CA GLN A 89 0.09 -14.55 6.26
C GLN A 89 0.64 -13.42 7.15
N GLU A 90 1.91 -13.50 7.55
CA GLU A 90 2.57 -12.46 8.36
C GLU A 90 2.71 -11.13 7.60
N LEU A 91 3.06 -11.18 6.31
CA LEU A 91 3.18 -9.98 5.49
C LEU A 91 1.83 -9.30 5.25
N LEU A 92 0.78 -10.07 4.99
CA LEU A 92 -0.57 -9.53 4.76
C LEU A 92 -1.21 -8.98 6.05
N ALA A 93 -0.84 -9.53 7.21
CA ALA A 93 -1.34 -9.06 8.51
C ALA A 93 -0.67 -7.76 8.99
N LEU A 94 0.37 -7.26 8.31
CA LEU A 94 1.09 -6.03 8.64
C LEU A 94 1.15 -5.07 7.44
N PRO A 95 -0.01 -4.56 6.97
CA PRO A 95 -0.05 -3.66 5.82
C PRO A 95 0.70 -2.35 6.09
N GLY A 96 1.48 -1.87 5.13
CA GLY A 96 2.30 -0.66 5.28
C GLY A 96 3.48 -0.82 6.24
N GLY A 97 3.75 -2.02 6.73
CA GLY A 97 4.89 -2.29 7.60
C GLY A 97 6.22 -2.37 6.86
N ILE A 98 7.29 -1.88 7.50
CA ILE A 98 8.65 -2.06 6.97
C ILE A 98 9.09 -3.50 7.23
N LEU A 99 9.49 -4.19 6.17
CA LEU A 99 9.97 -5.57 6.24
C LEU A 99 11.21 -5.66 7.14
N ASN A 100 11.13 -6.51 8.13
CA ASN A 100 12.27 -6.93 8.92
C ASN A 100 12.50 -8.43 8.70
N VAL A 101 13.34 -8.74 7.71
CA VAL A 101 13.63 -10.12 7.30
C VAL A 101 14.11 -10.96 8.47
N SER A 102 15.06 -10.45 9.27
CA SER A 102 15.64 -11.21 10.38
C SER A 102 14.62 -11.51 11.49
N ARG A 103 13.73 -10.58 11.78
CA ARG A 103 12.64 -10.80 12.75
C ARG A 103 11.69 -11.88 12.23
N LEU A 104 11.23 -11.75 10.98
CA LEU A 104 10.30 -12.69 10.39
C LEU A 104 10.91 -14.10 10.26
N ALA A 105 12.20 -14.19 9.90
CA ALA A 105 12.95 -15.42 9.85
C ALA A 105 13.02 -16.11 11.22
N ALA A 106 13.28 -15.36 12.28
CA ALA A 106 13.32 -15.88 13.65
C ALA A 106 11.92 -16.34 14.13
N GLU A 107 10.87 -15.56 13.88
CA GLU A 107 9.49 -15.87 14.26
C GLU A 107 8.96 -17.14 13.58
N LEU A 108 9.33 -17.34 12.30
CA LEU A 108 8.86 -18.49 11.51
C LEU A 108 9.86 -19.67 11.50
N HIS A 109 11.00 -19.55 12.19
CA HIS A 109 12.07 -20.56 12.23
C HIS A 109 12.65 -20.93 10.86
N TYR A 110 12.81 -19.91 9.97
CA TYR A 110 13.48 -20.03 8.67
C TYR A 110 14.72 -19.15 8.61
N ASP A 111 15.55 -19.33 7.59
CA ASP A 111 16.69 -18.45 7.33
C ASP A 111 16.26 -17.18 6.55
N ASN A 112 17.09 -16.13 6.61
CA ASN A 112 16.81 -14.84 5.96
C ASN A 112 16.67 -15.00 4.44
N ARG A 113 17.46 -15.84 3.81
CA ARG A 113 17.45 -16.08 2.35
C ARG A 113 16.12 -16.69 1.91
N THR A 114 15.57 -17.59 2.71
CA THR A 114 14.24 -18.17 2.49
C THR A 114 13.18 -17.08 2.52
N ILE A 115 13.16 -16.22 3.54
CA ILE A 115 12.19 -15.13 3.62
C ILE A 115 12.33 -14.17 2.41
N GLU A 116 13.53 -13.72 2.07
CA GLU A 116 13.78 -12.84 0.92
C GLU A 116 13.32 -13.47 -0.40
N ARG A 117 13.56 -14.76 -0.58
CA ARG A 117 13.09 -15.51 -1.75
C ARG A 117 11.57 -15.52 -1.85
N TYR A 118 10.84 -15.79 -0.76
CA TYR A 118 9.39 -15.80 -0.77
C TYR A 118 8.81 -14.40 -0.98
N VAL A 119 9.36 -13.36 -0.37
CA VAL A 119 8.97 -11.96 -0.64
C VAL A 119 9.14 -11.64 -2.12
N SER A 120 10.26 -12.05 -2.75
CA SER A 120 10.48 -11.87 -4.18
C SER A 120 9.45 -12.62 -5.04
N ILE A 121 9.11 -13.86 -4.67
CA ILE A 121 8.07 -14.64 -5.35
C ILE A 121 6.72 -13.94 -5.25
N PHE A 122 6.31 -13.51 -4.07
CA PHE A 122 5.02 -12.85 -3.86
C PHE A 122 4.92 -11.52 -4.59
N THR A 123 6.02 -10.77 -4.69
CA THR A 123 6.07 -9.54 -5.49
C THR A 123 5.86 -9.85 -6.97
N ARG A 124 6.52 -10.86 -7.54
CA ARG A 124 6.34 -11.26 -8.94
C ARG A 124 4.95 -11.81 -9.23
N ARG A 125 4.29 -12.39 -8.24
CA ARG A 125 2.93 -12.95 -8.35
C ARG A 125 1.83 -11.93 -8.02
N PHE A 126 2.19 -10.66 -7.83
CA PHE A 126 1.25 -9.59 -7.49
C PHE A 126 0.39 -9.88 -6.24
N LEU A 127 0.96 -10.59 -5.27
CA LEU A 127 0.33 -10.77 -3.95
C LEU A 127 0.69 -9.62 -3.02
N ILE A 128 1.90 -9.07 -3.16
CA ILE A 128 2.39 -7.91 -2.44
C ILE A 128 3.15 -6.97 -3.36
N THR A 129 3.19 -5.70 -2.96
CA THR A 129 4.09 -4.67 -3.48
C THR A 129 5.17 -4.40 -2.43
N ALA A 130 6.44 -4.54 -2.81
CA ALA A 130 7.58 -4.17 -1.97
C ALA A 130 8.08 -2.78 -2.39
N LEU A 131 7.69 -1.74 -1.67
CA LEU A 131 8.03 -0.35 -1.96
C LEU A 131 9.39 -0.01 -1.35
N PRO A 132 10.44 0.29 -2.14
CA PRO A 132 11.77 0.56 -1.63
C PRO A 132 11.87 1.96 -1.01
N ASN A 133 12.82 2.15 -0.09
CA ASN A 133 13.11 3.49 0.45
C ASN A 133 13.88 4.31 -0.58
N LEU A 134 13.42 5.53 -0.89
CA LEU A 134 14.06 6.45 -1.82
C LEU A 134 15.54 6.69 -1.49
N ARG A 135 15.91 6.78 -0.21
CA ARG A 135 17.31 6.99 0.23
C ARG A 135 18.21 5.78 -0.04
N SER A 136 17.65 4.59 -0.10
CA SER A 136 18.38 3.35 -0.37
C SER A 136 18.45 3.00 -1.85
N ALA A 137 17.63 3.64 -2.68
CA ALA A 137 17.54 3.36 -4.11
C ALA A 137 18.84 3.65 -4.87
N ALA A 138 19.69 4.57 -4.35
CA ALA A 138 21.03 4.83 -4.88
C ALA A 138 22.05 3.70 -4.58
N HIS A 139 21.77 2.81 -3.62
CA HIS A 139 22.66 1.75 -3.16
C HIS A 139 21.92 0.42 -3.12
N ARG A 140 21.78 -0.28 -4.26
CA ARG A 140 21.15 -1.58 -4.42
C ARG A 140 19.81 -1.68 -3.66
N GLN A 141 18.72 -1.73 -4.40
CA GLN A 141 17.38 -2.01 -3.86
C GLN A 141 17.40 -3.35 -3.09
N THR A 142 17.57 -3.28 -1.78
CA THR A 142 17.44 -4.46 -0.94
C THR A 142 15.98 -4.57 -0.50
N ILE A 143 15.33 -5.68 -0.85
CA ILE A 143 13.99 -6.06 -0.37
C ILE A 143 13.90 -5.98 1.17
N ALA A 144 15.01 -6.21 1.86
CA ALA A 144 15.12 -6.32 3.31
C ALA A 144 14.62 -5.13 4.14
N ARG A 145 14.39 -3.96 3.54
CA ARG A 145 13.85 -2.76 4.20
C ARG A 145 12.77 -2.08 3.36
N SER A 146 12.12 -2.82 2.49
CA SER A 146 10.97 -2.30 1.75
C SER A 146 9.75 -2.18 2.66
N LYS A 147 8.90 -1.21 2.36
CA LYS A 147 7.56 -1.13 2.94
C LYS A 147 6.65 -2.09 2.18
N ILE A 148 5.95 -2.96 2.89
CA ILE A 148 5.16 -4.03 2.25
C ILE A 148 3.69 -3.62 2.23
N HIS A 149 3.12 -3.65 1.04
CA HIS A 149 1.70 -3.46 0.83
C HIS A 149 1.11 -4.69 0.14
N PRO A 150 0.02 -5.27 0.65
CA PRO A 150 -0.76 -6.24 -0.12
C PRO A 150 -1.22 -5.59 -1.43
N CYS A 151 -1.18 -6.29 -2.56
CA CYS A 151 -1.64 -5.75 -3.84
C CYS A 151 -3.16 -5.49 -3.86
N ASP A 152 -3.89 -6.12 -2.94
CA ASP A 152 -5.30 -5.84 -2.71
C ASP A 152 -5.61 -5.77 -1.21
N SER A 153 -6.40 -4.78 -0.81
CA SER A 153 -6.74 -4.57 0.61
C SER A 153 -7.61 -5.69 1.19
N SER A 154 -8.34 -6.43 0.35
CA SER A 154 -9.11 -7.60 0.79
C SER A 154 -8.21 -8.72 1.34
N PHE A 155 -6.99 -8.85 0.83
CA PHE A 155 -6.01 -9.82 1.33
C PHE A 155 -5.64 -9.54 2.79
N THR A 156 -5.37 -8.26 3.12
CA THR A 156 -5.13 -7.84 4.51
C THR A 156 -6.31 -8.14 5.40
N THR A 157 -7.51 -7.75 5.00
CA THR A 157 -8.71 -7.96 5.80
C THR A 157 -8.93 -9.45 6.06
N ASN A 158 -8.73 -10.29 5.04
CA ASN A 158 -8.81 -11.74 5.20
C ASN A 158 -7.73 -12.30 6.15
N ALA A 159 -6.48 -11.85 6.01
CA ALA A 159 -5.39 -12.29 6.87
C ALA A 159 -5.61 -11.89 8.34
N LEU A 160 -6.03 -10.66 8.60
CA LEU A 160 -6.34 -10.17 9.94
C LEU A 160 -7.49 -10.96 10.57
N ARG A 161 -8.57 -11.20 9.83
CA ARG A 161 -9.69 -12.00 10.30
C ARG A 161 -9.28 -13.42 10.68
N ARG A 162 -8.46 -14.08 9.87
CA ARG A 162 -7.91 -15.42 10.20
C ARG A 162 -7.04 -15.40 11.45
N ALA A 163 -6.40 -14.26 11.75
CA ALA A 163 -5.66 -14.03 12.98
C ALA A 163 -6.54 -13.58 14.16
N GLY A 164 -7.89 -13.57 14.02
CA GLY A 164 -8.83 -13.13 15.06
C GLY A 164 -8.77 -11.62 15.33
N LYS A 165 -8.34 -10.81 14.36
CA LYS A 165 -8.23 -9.36 14.49
C LYS A 165 -9.26 -8.66 13.60
N ASP A 166 -9.84 -7.56 14.10
CA ASP A 166 -10.77 -6.71 13.35
C ASP A 166 -10.17 -5.32 13.12
N LEU A 167 -10.29 -4.81 11.89
CA LEU A 167 -9.91 -3.44 11.53
C LEU A 167 -10.73 -2.40 12.30
N ALA A 168 -11.99 -2.70 12.67
CA ALA A 168 -12.86 -1.79 13.39
C ALA A 168 -12.39 -1.56 14.83
N GLU A 169 -11.78 -2.58 15.45
CA GLU A 169 -11.34 -2.58 16.83
C GLU A 169 -9.89 -2.09 17.00
N ASN A 170 -9.12 -2.00 15.89
CA ASN A 170 -7.72 -1.66 15.97
C ASN A 170 -7.36 -0.48 15.04
N PRO A 171 -7.30 0.76 15.57
CA PRO A 171 -6.99 1.97 14.78
C PRO A 171 -5.64 1.92 14.04
N SER A 172 -4.64 1.26 14.61
CA SER A 172 -3.31 1.12 13.98
C SER A 172 -3.38 0.23 12.72
N LEU A 173 -4.10 -0.88 12.79
CA LEU A 173 -4.31 -1.76 11.64
C LEU A 173 -5.15 -1.08 10.56
N LEU A 174 -6.16 -0.30 10.97
CA LEU A 174 -6.95 0.50 10.03
C LEU A 174 -6.08 1.54 9.30
N GLY A 175 -5.14 2.18 10.01
CA GLY A 175 -4.20 3.12 9.41
C GLY A 175 -3.38 2.49 8.30
N GLY A 176 -2.70 1.37 8.58
CA GLY A 176 -1.90 0.66 7.58
C GLY A 176 -2.73 0.06 6.44
N ALA A 177 -3.94 -0.42 6.72
CA ALA A 177 -4.86 -0.92 5.68
C ALA A 177 -5.35 0.21 4.77
N LEU A 178 -5.65 1.40 5.31
CA LEU A 178 -5.99 2.58 4.53
C LEU A 178 -4.83 3.06 3.69
N GLU A 179 -3.64 3.11 4.26
CA GLU A 179 -2.40 3.46 3.54
C GLU A 179 -2.23 2.53 2.33
N SER A 180 -2.25 1.21 2.55
CA SER A 180 -2.14 0.23 1.46
C SER A 180 -3.27 0.37 0.44
N PHE A 181 -4.51 0.64 0.89
CA PHE A 181 -5.64 0.88 0.00
C PHE A 181 -5.42 2.10 -0.91
N VAL A 182 -4.93 3.23 -0.37
CA VAL A 182 -4.62 4.44 -1.14
C VAL A 182 -3.47 4.19 -2.13
N ILE A 183 -2.39 3.58 -1.66
CA ILE A 183 -1.22 3.26 -2.49
C ILE A 183 -1.60 2.35 -3.66
N ASN A 184 -2.46 1.36 -3.42
CA ASN A 184 -2.97 0.45 -4.46
C ASN A 184 -3.90 1.12 -5.48
N GLN A 185 -4.41 2.32 -5.20
CA GLN A 185 -5.11 3.13 -6.23
C GLN A 185 -4.12 3.96 -7.06
N ILE A 186 -2.96 4.32 -6.52
CA ILE A 186 -2.00 5.23 -7.17
C ILE A 186 -0.97 4.46 -8.00
N ILE A 187 -0.34 3.42 -7.43
CA ILE A 187 0.75 2.68 -8.10
C ILE A 187 0.35 2.13 -9.48
N PRO A 188 -0.81 1.45 -9.67
CA PRO A 188 -1.19 0.98 -10.99
C PRO A 188 -1.34 2.12 -12.01
N GLU A 189 -1.81 3.30 -11.56
CA GLU A 189 -1.99 4.45 -12.45
C GLU A 189 -0.67 5.05 -12.93
N THR A 190 0.46 4.79 -12.26
CA THR A 190 1.78 5.24 -12.73
C THR A 190 2.16 4.60 -14.06
N GLN A 191 1.65 3.40 -14.36
CA GLN A 191 2.00 2.65 -15.57
C GLN A 191 1.41 3.26 -16.85
N TRP A 192 0.31 4.00 -16.74
CA TRP A 192 -0.40 4.60 -17.88
C TRP A 192 -0.55 6.12 -17.77
N SER A 193 0.03 6.74 -16.73
CA SER A 193 0.13 8.20 -16.63
C SER A 193 1.16 8.75 -17.62
N ASP A 194 1.01 10.00 -18.03
CA ASP A 194 1.97 10.68 -18.92
C ASP A 194 3.36 10.78 -18.26
N LYS A 195 3.41 10.84 -16.94
CA LYS A 195 4.65 10.99 -16.16
C LYS A 195 5.37 9.67 -15.93
N GLN A 196 4.68 8.56 -15.78
CA GLN A 196 5.24 7.23 -15.49
C GLN A 196 6.34 7.26 -14.40
N PRO A 197 6.05 7.78 -13.18
CA PRO A 197 7.05 7.93 -12.14
C PRO A 197 7.42 6.59 -11.50
N ASP A 198 8.65 6.51 -11.00
CA ASP A 198 9.07 5.47 -10.08
C ASP A 198 8.47 5.70 -8.68
N CYS A 199 8.15 4.61 -7.98
CA CYS A 199 7.47 4.61 -6.68
C CYS A 199 8.41 4.20 -5.56
N PHE A 200 8.43 4.98 -4.48
CA PHE A 200 9.22 4.78 -3.28
C PHE A 200 8.40 5.14 -2.04
N TYR A 201 8.84 4.70 -0.87
CA TYR A 201 8.56 5.44 0.36
C TYR A 201 9.81 6.22 0.77
N TRP A 202 9.67 7.17 1.67
CA TRP A 202 10.81 7.89 2.21
C TRP A 202 10.81 7.83 3.73
N ARG A 203 11.96 7.52 4.30
CA ARG A 203 12.17 7.53 5.73
C ARG A 203 13.59 7.92 6.06
N GLU A 204 13.75 8.85 6.99
CA GLU A 204 15.08 9.22 7.49
C GLU A 204 15.60 8.19 8.50
N PRO A 205 16.93 8.08 8.68
CA PRO A 205 17.51 7.28 9.75
C PRO A 205 17.32 7.99 11.11
N GLY A 206 17.32 7.23 12.21
CA GLY A 206 17.30 7.78 13.56
C GLY A 206 16.29 7.15 14.49
N LYS A 207 16.20 7.67 15.73
CA LYS A 207 15.29 7.12 16.76
C LYS A 207 13.83 7.53 16.57
N ASN A 208 13.58 8.75 16.05
CA ASN A 208 12.24 9.27 15.74
C ASN A 208 12.18 9.70 14.26
N PRO A 209 12.30 8.76 13.33
CA PRO A 209 12.43 9.07 11.93
C PRO A 209 11.14 9.71 11.39
N LYS A 210 11.30 10.74 10.56
CA LYS A 210 10.22 11.22 9.71
C LYS A 210 10.06 10.28 8.54
N GLU A 211 8.82 10.10 8.10
CA GLU A 211 8.43 9.18 7.03
C GLU A 211 7.43 9.85 6.10
N VAL A 212 7.43 9.45 4.83
CA VAL A 212 6.41 9.75 3.83
C VAL A 212 6.03 8.43 3.17
N ASP A 213 4.74 8.13 3.15
CA ASP A 213 4.20 6.81 2.80
C ASP A 213 4.42 6.44 1.33
N LEU A 214 4.26 7.39 0.42
CA LEU A 214 4.53 7.20 -1.00
C LEU A 214 5.25 8.43 -1.56
N VAL A 215 6.33 8.18 -2.29
CA VAL A 215 7.06 9.19 -3.06
C VAL A 215 7.07 8.78 -4.52
N LEU A 216 6.59 9.66 -5.37
CA LEU A 216 6.64 9.52 -6.81
C LEU A 216 7.83 10.33 -7.33
N LEU A 217 8.75 9.66 -8.04
CA LEU A 217 9.94 10.29 -8.61
C LEU A 217 9.90 10.18 -10.13
N ARG A 218 9.97 11.32 -10.81
CA ARG A 218 10.20 11.37 -12.25
C ARG A 218 11.26 12.41 -12.59
N ASP A 219 12.30 11.99 -13.27
CA ASP A 219 13.46 12.83 -13.62
C ASP A 219 14.06 13.50 -12.37
N ARG A 220 13.84 14.79 -12.18
CA ARG A 220 14.25 15.53 -10.98
C ARG A 220 13.05 16.13 -10.22
N GLU A 221 11.88 15.53 -10.35
CA GLU A 221 10.66 15.98 -9.66
C GLU A 221 10.20 14.92 -8.66
N LEU A 222 10.04 15.33 -7.39
CA LEU A 222 9.50 14.50 -6.31
C LEU A 222 8.12 15.00 -5.90
N ILE A 223 7.18 14.09 -5.79
CA ILE A 223 5.88 14.30 -5.12
C ILE A 223 5.80 13.37 -3.92
N GLY A 224 5.52 13.93 -2.74
CA GLY A 224 5.28 13.17 -1.52
C GLY A 224 3.79 13.00 -1.24
N ILE A 225 3.38 11.83 -0.78
CA ILE A 225 2.00 11.51 -0.38
C ILE A 225 2.04 10.85 0.99
N GLU A 226 1.33 11.44 1.93
CA GLU A 226 1.12 10.93 3.29
C GLU A 226 -0.34 10.52 3.46
N VAL A 227 -0.61 9.43 4.18
CA VAL A 227 -1.97 8.91 4.38
C VAL A 227 -2.32 8.92 5.87
N LYS A 228 -3.48 9.50 6.22
CA LYS A 228 -3.95 9.61 7.60
C LYS A 228 -5.37 9.08 7.74
N SER A 229 -5.58 8.15 8.67
CA SER A 229 -6.91 7.61 8.97
C SER A 229 -7.78 8.52 9.85
N ALA A 230 -7.31 9.72 10.17
CA ALA A 230 -8.02 10.72 10.95
C ALA A 230 -8.99 11.54 10.09
N ALA A 231 -10.12 11.95 10.66
CA ALA A 231 -11.07 12.86 10.01
C ALA A 231 -10.65 14.34 10.08
N ALA A 232 -9.66 14.66 10.91
CA ALA A 232 -9.05 15.98 11.00
C ALA A 232 -7.54 15.83 10.99
N ILE A 233 -6.86 16.68 10.22
CA ILE A 233 -5.39 16.71 10.15
C ILE A 233 -4.85 17.87 10.98
N ARG A 234 -3.66 17.68 11.51
CA ARG A 234 -2.93 18.65 12.32
C ARG A 234 -1.64 19.05 11.61
N SER A 235 -1.04 20.15 12.04
CA SER A 235 0.24 20.61 11.49
C SER A 235 1.35 19.53 11.60
N GLU A 236 1.34 18.72 12.65
CA GLU A 236 2.29 17.63 12.83
C GLU A 236 2.19 16.50 11.76
N ASP A 237 1.02 16.35 11.14
CA ASP A 237 0.80 15.33 10.08
C ASP A 237 1.58 15.66 8.79
N PHE A 238 2.03 16.91 8.63
CA PHE A 238 2.88 17.34 7.53
C PHE A 238 4.38 17.21 7.80
N ASN A 239 4.79 16.77 8.99
CA ASN A 239 6.22 16.75 9.37
C ASN A 239 7.11 15.93 8.44
N GLY A 240 6.61 14.79 7.94
CA GLY A 240 7.31 13.98 6.95
C GLY A 240 7.51 14.74 5.64
N LEU A 241 6.43 15.33 5.13
CA LEU A 241 6.44 16.11 3.89
C LEU A 241 7.31 17.37 4.00
N ARG A 242 7.25 18.10 5.13
CA ARG A 242 8.15 19.24 5.38
C ARG A 242 9.60 18.84 5.38
N LYS A 243 9.92 17.67 5.95
CA LYS A 243 11.30 17.16 5.93
C LYS A 243 11.72 16.70 4.54
N LEU A 244 10.83 16.06 3.78
CA LEU A 244 11.10 15.70 2.40
C LEU A 244 11.24 16.94 1.50
N SER A 245 10.54 18.05 1.81
CA SER A 245 10.61 19.29 1.02
C SER A 245 11.97 20.02 1.10
N GLU A 246 12.89 19.58 1.98
CA GLU A 246 14.29 20.03 1.98
C GLU A 246 15.11 19.43 0.80
N ASP A 247 14.57 18.45 0.09
CA ASP A 247 15.18 17.90 -1.14
C ASP A 247 14.89 18.84 -2.32
N ASP A 248 15.91 19.29 -3.02
CA ASP A 248 15.82 20.23 -4.15
C ASP A 248 14.91 19.74 -5.29
N ARG A 249 14.62 18.44 -5.32
CA ARG A 249 13.71 17.82 -6.30
C ARG A 249 12.26 17.89 -5.90
N PHE A 250 11.96 18.28 -4.67
CA PHE A 250 10.59 18.29 -4.16
C PHE A 250 9.74 19.36 -4.85
N VAL A 251 8.69 18.90 -5.51
CA VAL A 251 7.75 19.78 -6.20
C VAL A 251 6.52 20.03 -5.34
N ARG A 252 5.99 18.95 -4.71
CA ARG A 252 4.70 19.02 -4.03
C ARG A 252 4.48 17.89 -3.04
N GLY A 253 3.70 18.17 -1.99
CA GLY A 253 3.24 17.18 -1.02
C GLY A 253 1.73 17.17 -0.86
N PHE A 254 1.18 15.99 -0.56
CA PHE A 254 -0.24 15.80 -0.32
C PHE A 254 -0.46 14.95 0.92
N VAL A 255 -1.43 15.34 1.75
CA VAL A 255 -1.96 14.50 2.81
C VAL A 255 -3.34 13.98 2.39
N VAL A 256 -3.45 12.68 2.20
CA VAL A 256 -4.73 12.00 1.96
C VAL A 256 -5.31 11.58 3.29
N TYR A 257 -6.50 12.06 3.63
CA TYR A 257 -7.11 11.80 4.92
C TYR A 257 -8.62 11.52 4.79
N THR A 258 -9.26 11.09 5.88
CA THR A 258 -10.68 10.68 5.85
C THR A 258 -11.67 11.82 6.08
N GLY A 259 -11.22 13.08 6.14
CA GLY A 259 -12.09 14.25 6.24
C GLY A 259 -12.63 14.71 4.89
N ASP A 260 -13.49 15.71 4.93
CA ASP A 260 -14.27 16.24 3.80
C ASP A 260 -13.76 17.58 3.28
N ARG A 261 -12.69 18.11 3.85
CA ARG A 261 -12.17 19.45 3.53
C ARG A 261 -10.88 19.36 2.74
N PHE A 262 -10.71 20.29 1.81
CA PHE A 262 -9.42 20.59 1.23
C PHE A 262 -8.70 21.63 2.10
N ILE A 263 -7.51 21.28 2.57
CA ILE A 263 -6.68 22.14 3.42
C ILE A 263 -5.36 22.34 2.71
N ARG A 264 -4.95 23.59 2.60
CA ARG A 264 -3.65 23.98 2.05
C ARG A 264 -2.78 24.49 3.20
N GLU A 265 -1.70 23.80 3.48
CA GLU A 265 -0.77 24.14 4.57
C GLU A 265 0.27 25.16 4.10
N ALA A 266 0.76 25.02 2.85
CA ALA A 266 1.73 25.91 2.22
C ALA A 266 1.54 25.89 0.69
N ASP A 267 2.37 26.65 -0.05
CA ASP A 267 2.24 26.75 -1.52
C ASP A 267 2.43 25.40 -2.24
N ASN A 268 3.21 24.50 -1.66
CA ASN A 268 3.51 23.19 -2.19
C ASN A 268 3.08 22.02 -1.27
N LEU A 269 2.27 22.30 -0.24
CA LEU A 269 1.73 21.31 0.71
C LEU A 269 0.22 21.48 0.90
#